data_e9181d0c6c02407405b29e04bcea400a
#
_entry.id   e9181d0c6c02407405b29e04bcea400a
#
_cell.length_a   1.000
_cell.length_b   1.000
_cell.length_c   1.000
_cell.angle_alpha   90.00
_cell.angle_beta   90.00
_cell.angle_gamma   90.00
#
_symmetry.space_group_name_H-M   'P 1'
#
loop_
_entity.id
_entity.type
_entity.pdbx_description
1 polymer ?
#
loop_
_entity_poly.entity_id
_entity_poly.type
_entity_poly.pdbx_seq_one_letter_code
_entity_poly.pdbx_strand_id
1 'polypeptide(L)'
;GKPVETFTSREALNTLPGTKAMVDKLMSEAAAYDPVKAKANYETQLEKWKATMAAAKGKSAEERKRLPKKPSEPKPPLETEGKPGVLFNAMINPFAGYTMRGAIWYQGEGNAKAGAVPYDQTLPLMIRDWRKRWGDDFSFYFVQLANFHAPSTAPGTPDPWALLQDRM
;
A
#
# COMPACT_ATOMS: atom_id res chain seq x y z
N GLY A 1 0.49 2.43 -6.97
CA GLY A 1 1.19 1.24 -6.47
C GLY A 1 0.86 0.95 -5.01
N LYS A 2 1.24 -0.21 -4.52
CA LYS A 2 1.10 -0.57 -3.11
C LYS A 2 2.42 -0.27 -2.39
N PRO A 3 2.42 0.15 -1.11
CA PRO A 3 3.66 0.41 -0.38
C PRO A 3 4.40 -0.89 -0.04
N VAL A 4 5.73 -0.79 0.15
CA VAL A 4 6.61 -1.94 0.42
C VAL A 4 6.22 -2.70 1.70
N GLU A 5 5.65 -2.03 2.67
CA GLU A 5 5.21 -2.62 3.94
C GLU A 5 4.10 -3.67 3.76
N THR A 6 3.33 -3.62 2.68
CA THR A 6 2.33 -4.65 2.41
C THR A 6 2.96 -5.96 1.95
N PHE A 7 4.18 -5.92 1.41
CA PHE A 7 4.97 -7.09 0.96
C PHE A 7 5.98 -7.58 2.00
N THR A 8 6.01 -6.99 3.19
CA THR A 8 6.89 -7.34 4.31
C THR A 8 6.08 -8.04 5.40
N SER A 9 6.62 -9.06 6.03
CA SER A 9 5.91 -9.74 7.12
C SER A 9 5.67 -8.80 8.31
N ARG A 10 4.57 -9.01 9.04
CA ARG A 10 4.30 -8.23 10.27
C ARG A 10 5.35 -8.47 11.34
N GLU A 11 5.95 -9.67 11.37
CA GLU A 11 7.08 -10.00 12.24
C GLU A 11 8.25 -9.05 11.99
N ALA A 12 8.67 -8.91 10.73
CA ALA A 12 9.73 -7.98 10.37
C ALA A 12 9.34 -6.51 10.59
N LEU A 13 8.13 -6.12 10.22
CA LEU A 13 7.63 -4.76 10.43
C LEU A 13 7.62 -4.31 11.90
N ASN A 14 7.47 -5.26 12.84
CA ASN A 14 7.51 -4.97 14.27
C ASN A 14 8.92 -4.66 14.79
N THR A 15 9.97 -4.88 14.01
CA THR A 15 11.35 -4.60 14.41
C THR A 15 11.77 -3.14 14.22
N LEU A 16 11.00 -2.37 13.44
CA LEU A 16 11.30 -0.96 13.15
C LEU A 16 10.18 -0.07 13.72
N PRO A 17 10.48 0.92 14.56
CA PRO A 17 9.45 1.71 15.27
C PRO A 17 8.36 2.31 14.36
N GLY A 18 8.74 2.90 13.23
CA GLY A 18 7.79 3.52 12.30
C GLY A 18 6.82 2.52 11.68
N THR A 19 7.29 1.34 11.29
CA THR A 19 6.44 0.29 10.71
C THR A 19 5.68 -0.48 11.79
N LYS A 20 6.24 -0.62 12.99
CA LYS A 20 5.54 -1.20 14.16
C LYS A 20 4.25 -0.41 14.46
N ALA A 21 4.31 0.92 14.48
CA ALA A 21 3.12 1.75 14.70
C ALA A 21 2.03 1.48 13.66
N MET A 22 2.40 1.19 12.40
CA MET A 22 1.44 0.81 11.35
C MET A 22 0.79 -0.56 11.63
N VAL A 23 1.58 -1.52 12.12
CA VAL A 23 1.05 -2.85 12.51
C VAL A 23 0.14 -2.75 13.72
N ASP A 24 0.54 -2.02 14.76
CA ASP A 24 -0.27 -1.81 15.96
C ASP A 24 -1.63 -1.19 15.62
N LYS A 25 -1.62 -0.17 14.75
CA LYS A 25 -2.86 0.44 14.24
C LYS A 25 -3.72 -0.57 13.48
N LEU A 26 -3.12 -1.37 12.60
CA LEU A 26 -3.85 -2.41 11.86
C LEU A 26 -4.48 -3.43 12.78
N MET A 27 -3.76 -3.87 13.81
CA MET A 27 -4.28 -4.85 14.78
C MET A 27 -5.42 -4.27 15.60
N SER A 28 -5.33 -3.01 16.00
CA SER A 28 -6.43 -2.29 16.66
C SER A 28 -7.66 -2.16 15.75
N GLU A 29 -7.48 -1.77 14.50
CA GLU A 29 -8.56 -1.71 13.49
C GLU A 29 -9.21 -3.09 13.30
N ALA A 30 -8.42 -4.16 13.26
CA ALA A 30 -8.92 -5.53 13.11
C ALA A 30 -9.72 -6.00 14.32
N ALA A 31 -9.25 -5.67 15.52
CA ALA A 31 -9.96 -6.01 16.77
C ALA A 31 -11.30 -5.27 16.91
N ALA A 32 -11.38 -4.05 16.40
CA ALA A 32 -12.59 -3.23 16.41
C ALA A 32 -13.54 -3.50 15.22
N TYR A 33 -13.13 -4.32 14.25
CA TYR A 33 -13.90 -4.56 13.04
C TYR A 33 -15.16 -5.40 13.32
N ASP A 34 -16.30 -4.83 12.96
CA ASP A 34 -17.61 -5.48 13.02
C ASP A 34 -18.14 -5.64 11.58
N PRO A 35 -18.18 -6.85 11.03
CA PRO A 35 -18.61 -7.08 9.65
C PRO A 35 -20.09 -6.71 9.42
N VAL A 36 -20.95 -6.85 10.44
CA VAL A 36 -22.38 -6.52 10.33
C VAL A 36 -22.56 -5.02 10.19
N LYS A 37 -21.91 -4.25 11.06
CA LYS A 37 -21.92 -2.78 10.99
C LYS A 37 -21.27 -2.26 9.71
N ALA A 38 -20.15 -2.86 9.30
CA ALA A 38 -19.46 -2.49 8.07
C ALA A 38 -20.35 -2.70 6.84
N LYS A 39 -21.05 -3.83 6.77
CA LYS A 39 -22.00 -4.13 5.70
C LYS A 39 -23.20 -3.16 5.70
N ALA A 40 -23.82 -2.89 6.84
CA ALA A 40 -24.93 -1.96 6.95
C ALA A 40 -24.54 -0.54 6.52
N ASN A 41 -23.33 -0.07 6.92
CA ASN A 41 -22.80 1.20 6.48
C ASN A 41 -22.57 1.24 4.95
N TYR A 42 -22.03 0.17 4.39
CA TYR A 42 -21.84 0.05 2.94
C TYR A 42 -23.16 0.14 2.18
N GLU A 43 -24.18 -0.60 2.60
CA GLU A 43 -25.52 -0.59 1.99
C GLU A 43 -26.10 0.82 2.02
N THR A 44 -26.01 1.50 3.16
CA THR A 44 -26.45 2.91 3.31
C THR A 44 -25.72 3.85 2.35
N GLN A 45 -24.38 3.71 2.23
CA GLN A 45 -23.59 4.52 1.30
C GLN A 45 -23.89 4.20 -0.16
N LEU A 46 -24.15 2.95 -0.46
CA LEU A 46 -24.49 2.50 -1.81
C LEU A 46 -25.82 3.07 -2.27
N GLU A 47 -26.83 3.10 -1.41
CA GLU A 47 -28.12 3.71 -1.71
C GLU A 47 -28.02 5.24 -1.92
N LYS A 48 -27.26 5.93 -1.08
CA LYS A 48 -26.95 7.36 -1.27
C LYS A 48 -26.23 7.62 -2.60
N TRP A 49 -25.27 6.77 -2.94
CA TRP A 49 -24.56 6.87 -4.22
C TRP A 49 -25.50 6.64 -5.40
N LYS A 50 -26.35 5.62 -5.37
CA LYS A 50 -27.36 5.35 -6.42
C LYS A 50 -28.30 6.55 -6.61
N ALA A 51 -28.80 7.12 -5.53
CA ALA A 51 -29.65 8.31 -5.58
C ALA A 51 -28.94 9.50 -6.23
N THR A 52 -27.67 9.74 -5.84
CA THR A 52 -26.83 10.80 -6.43
C THR A 52 -26.60 10.58 -7.93
N MET A 53 -26.36 9.35 -8.33
CA MET A 53 -26.14 9.00 -9.75
C MET A 53 -27.44 9.11 -10.56
N ALA A 54 -28.58 8.77 -9.98
CA ALA A 54 -29.90 8.95 -10.63
C ALA A 54 -30.20 10.43 -10.87
N ALA A 55 -29.95 11.28 -9.88
CA ALA A 55 -30.10 12.73 -9.99
C ALA A 55 -29.14 13.39 -11.00
N ALA A 56 -28.04 12.71 -11.33
CA ALA A 56 -27.01 13.21 -12.24
C ALA A 56 -27.21 12.79 -13.70
N LYS A 57 -28.32 12.11 -14.07
CA LYS A 57 -28.52 11.59 -15.44
C LYS A 57 -28.50 12.65 -16.54
N GLY A 58 -28.79 13.91 -16.24
CA GLY A 58 -28.75 15.02 -17.21
C GLY A 58 -27.46 15.84 -17.21
N LYS A 59 -26.46 15.50 -16.38
CA LYS A 59 -25.22 16.29 -16.23
C LYS A 59 -24.23 16.08 -17.37
N SER A 60 -23.46 17.12 -17.67
CA SER A 60 -22.37 17.10 -18.64
C SER A 60 -21.25 16.13 -18.23
N ALA A 61 -20.37 15.78 -19.19
CA ALA A 61 -19.22 14.89 -18.93
C ALA A 61 -18.27 15.45 -17.85
N GLU A 62 -18.06 16.77 -17.82
CA GLU A 62 -17.21 17.42 -16.82
C GLU A 62 -17.82 17.40 -15.42
N GLU A 63 -19.13 17.61 -15.30
CA GLU A 63 -19.82 17.50 -14.03
C GLU A 63 -19.84 16.06 -13.51
N ARG A 64 -19.92 15.06 -14.40
CA ARG A 64 -19.86 13.63 -14.03
C ARG A 64 -18.51 13.23 -13.46
N LYS A 65 -17.39 13.84 -13.88
CA LYS A 65 -16.05 13.58 -13.32
C LYS A 65 -15.96 13.98 -11.83
N ARG A 66 -16.81 14.89 -11.37
CA ARG A 66 -16.87 15.38 -9.97
C ARG A 66 -17.81 14.56 -9.10
N LEU A 67 -18.52 13.58 -9.65
CA LEU A 67 -19.42 12.74 -8.88
C LEU A 67 -18.64 11.79 -7.96
N PRO A 68 -19.22 11.40 -6.81
CA PRO A 68 -18.58 10.46 -5.91
C PRO A 68 -18.40 9.09 -6.58
N LYS A 69 -17.26 8.46 -6.30
CA LYS A 69 -17.02 7.09 -6.75
C LYS A 69 -17.98 6.13 -6.04
N LYS A 70 -18.32 5.04 -6.72
CA LYS A 70 -19.09 3.96 -6.11
C LYS A 70 -18.39 3.46 -4.84
N PRO A 71 -19.09 3.31 -3.72
CA PRO A 71 -18.54 2.69 -2.52
C PRO A 71 -18.02 1.29 -2.82
N SER A 72 -16.92 0.90 -2.18
CA SER A 72 -16.38 -0.46 -2.25
C SER A 72 -16.98 -1.31 -1.15
N GLU A 73 -17.17 -2.59 -1.41
CA GLU A 73 -17.54 -3.54 -0.35
C GLU A 73 -16.49 -3.53 0.76
N PRO A 74 -16.93 -3.53 2.04
CA PRO A 74 -16.00 -3.58 3.15
C PRO A 74 -15.28 -4.93 3.19
N LYS A 75 -13.98 -4.87 3.42
CA LYS A 75 -13.14 -6.05 3.67
C LYS A 75 -12.59 -5.99 5.08
N PRO A 76 -12.38 -7.12 5.74
CA PRO A 76 -11.65 -7.14 7.01
C PRO A 76 -10.31 -6.43 6.88
N PRO A 77 -9.86 -5.66 7.90
CA PRO A 77 -8.61 -4.93 7.81
C PRO A 77 -7.41 -5.80 7.46
N LEU A 78 -7.38 -7.06 7.95
CA LEU A 78 -6.29 -8.01 7.70
C LEU A 78 -6.31 -8.61 6.28
N GLU A 79 -7.36 -8.37 5.49
CA GLU A 79 -7.51 -8.80 4.10
C GLU A 79 -7.48 -7.61 3.13
N THR A 80 -7.43 -6.39 3.66
CA THR A 80 -7.45 -5.19 2.84
C THR A 80 -6.10 -4.94 2.22
N GLU A 81 -6.03 -4.98 0.88
CA GLU A 81 -4.81 -4.67 0.13
C GLU A 81 -4.22 -3.30 0.50
N GLY A 82 -2.90 -3.23 0.57
CA GLY A 82 -2.20 -2.00 0.95
C GLY A 82 -2.02 -1.84 2.46
N LYS A 83 -2.60 -2.72 3.28
CA LYS A 83 -2.30 -2.79 4.72
C LYS A 83 -1.03 -3.61 4.98
N PRO A 84 -0.30 -3.34 6.09
CA PRO A 84 0.94 -4.03 6.45
C PRO A 84 0.84 -5.56 6.42
N GLY A 85 1.72 -6.22 5.67
CA GLY A 85 1.85 -7.67 5.60
C GLY A 85 0.76 -8.41 4.83
N VAL A 86 -0.22 -7.72 4.24
CA VAL A 86 -1.36 -8.40 3.58
C VAL A 86 -0.92 -9.10 2.30
N LEU A 87 -0.19 -8.42 1.42
CA LEU A 87 0.31 -9.04 0.18
C LEU A 87 1.47 -9.99 0.46
N PHE A 88 2.25 -9.77 1.52
CA PHE A 88 3.21 -10.76 1.99
C PHE A 88 2.51 -12.09 2.26
N ASN A 89 1.47 -12.11 3.06
CA ASN A 89 0.75 -13.34 3.40
C ASN A 89 0.06 -13.98 2.20
N ALA A 90 -0.47 -13.18 1.28
CA ALA A 90 -1.26 -13.69 0.16
C ALA A 90 -0.40 -14.11 -1.05
N MET A 91 0.75 -13.46 -1.28
CA MET A 91 1.50 -13.58 -2.53
C MET A 91 2.96 -14.01 -2.35
N ILE A 92 3.58 -13.71 -1.22
CA ILE A 92 5.00 -14.00 -1.00
C ILE A 92 5.18 -15.24 -0.13
N ASN A 93 4.56 -15.27 1.02
CA ASN A 93 4.68 -16.37 1.98
C ASN A 93 4.28 -17.76 1.43
N PRO A 94 3.25 -17.89 0.55
CA PRO A 94 2.93 -19.19 -0.07
C PRO A 94 4.03 -19.78 -0.94
N PHE A 95 4.96 -18.95 -1.43
CA PHE A 95 6.10 -19.38 -2.25
C PHE A 95 7.39 -19.55 -1.45
N ALA A 96 7.38 -19.26 -0.14
CA ALA A 96 8.56 -19.47 0.70
C ALA A 96 9.01 -20.94 0.66
N GLY A 97 10.30 -21.14 0.41
CA GLY A 97 10.88 -22.47 0.26
C GLY A 97 10.97 -22.99 -1.18
N TYR A 98 10.32 -22.36 -2.17
CA TYR A 98 10.59 -22.67 -3.57
C TYR A 98 11.98 -22.17 -3.96
N THR A 99 12.74 -22.98 -4.68
CA THR A 99 14.06 -22.58 -5.18
C THR A 99 13.93 -21.41 -6.15
N MET A 100 14.67 -20.32 -5.90
CA MET A 100 14.77 -19.18 -6.82
C MET A 100 16.21 -18.69 -6.91
N ARG A 101 16.57 -18.07 -8.02
CA ARG A 101 17.90 -17.48 -8.25
C ARG A 101 18.02 -16.06 -7.74
N GLY A 102 16.91 -15.39 -7.58
CA GLY A 102 16.88 -14.00 -7.17
C GLY A 102 15.50 -13.37 -7.36
N ALA A 103 15.39 -12.10 -6.99
CA ALA A 103 14.20 -11.30 -7.19
C ALA A 103 14.53 -10.02 -7.99
N ILE A 104 13.62 -9.61 -8.86
CA ILE A 104 13.67 -8.31 -9.55
C ILE A 104 12.49 -7.49 -9.02
N TRP A 105 12.78 -6.30 -8.53
CA TRP A 105 11.82 -5.44 -7.84
C TRP A 105 11.65 -4.10 -8.54
N TYR A 106 10.43 -3.76 -8.91
CA TYR A 106 10.08 -2.45 -9.43
C TYR A 106 8.86 -1.92 -8.70
N GLN A 107 9.10 -1.10 -7.69
CA GLN A 107 8.08 -0.53 -6.80
C GLN A 107 8.67 0.68 -6.06
N GLY A 108 7.86 1.57 -5.55
CA GLY A 108 8.26 2.72 -4.74
C GLY A 108 7.17 3.78 -4.69
N GLU A 109 6.27 3.82 -5.68
CA GLU A 109 5.23 4.84 -5.85
C GLU A 109 4.33 4.96 -4.63
N GLY A 110 4.00 3.83 -4.00
CA GLY A 110 3.19 3.80 -2.78
C GLY A 110 3.88 4.37 -1.55
N ASN A 111 5.21 4.50 -1.60
CA ASN A 111 6.05 5.05 -0.53
C ASN A 111 6.50 6.49 -0.81
N ALA A 112 6.39 6.97 -2.06
CA ALA A 112 6.75 8.34 -2.45
C ALA A 112 5.70 9.35 -1.99
N LYS A 113 5.54 9.51 -0.67
CA LYS A 113 4.57 10.42 -0.06
C LYS A 113 5.12 11.01 1.23
N ALA A 114 4.65 12.21 1.59
CA ALA A 114 5.01 12.86 2.83
C ALA A 114 4.62 11.99 4.05
N GLY A 115 5.51 11.90 5.04
CA GLY A 115 5.28 11.15 6.27
C GLY A 115 5.38 9.62 6.13
N ALA A 116 5.76 9.09 4.97
CA ALA A 116 6.07 7.67 4.84
C ALA A 116 7.31 7.30 5.66
N VAL A 117 7.37 6.06 6.15
CA VAL A 117 8.62 5.53 6.72
C VAL A 117 9.68 5.54 5.62
N PRO A 118 10.91 6.00 5.90
CA PRO A 118 11.96 6.12 4.89
C PRO A 118 12.21 4.82 4.12
N TYR A 119 12.31 4.92 2.81
CA TYR A 119 12.39 3.76 1.91
C TYR A 119 13.72 3.00 2.07
N ASP A 120 14.81 3.72 2.36
CA ASP A 120 16.12 3.18 2.73
C ASP A 120 16.11 2.32 4.01
N GLN A 121 15.04 2.37 4.80
CA GLN A 121 14.82 1.51 5.95
C GLN A 121 13.88 0.34 5.62
N THR A 122 12.82 0.61 4.87
CA THR A 122 11.76 -0.38 4.64
C THR A 122 12.08 -1.36 3.52
N LEU A 123 12.76 -0.95 2.45
CA LEU A 123 13.19 -1.86 1.39
C LEU A 123 14.23 -2.88 1.89
N PRO A 124 15.32 -2.48 2.57
CA PRO A 124 16.25 -3.46 3.15
C PRO A 124 15.62 -4.37 4.21
N LEU A 125 14.62 -3.87 4.96
CA LEU A 125 13.86 -4.69 5.90
C LEU A 125 13.11 -5.81 5.18
N MET A 126 12.39 -5.49 4.09
CA MET A 126 11.69 -6.47 3.26
C MET A 126 12.66 -7.51 2.67
N ILE A 127 13.78 -7.08 2.13
CA ILE A 127 14.78 -7.98 1.54
C ILE A 127 15.32 -8.97 2.59
N ARG A 128 15.67 -8.49 3.78
CA ARG A 128 16.12 -9.34 4.89
C ARG A 128 15.03 -10.31 5.36
N ASP A 129 13.78 -9.86 5.41
CA ASP A 129 12.64 -10.70 5.77
C ASP A 129 12.44 -11.85 4.78
N TRP A 130 12.51 -11.57 3.49
CA TRP A 130 12.38 -12.60 2.46
C TRP A 130 13.56 -13.57 2.48
N ARG A 131 14.80 -13.08 2.56
CA ARG A 131 16.00 -13.93 2.68
C ARG A 131 15.92 -14.85 3.89
N LYS A 132 15.48 -14.32 5.04
CA LYS A 132 15.25 -15.14 6.24
C LYS A 132 14.22 -16.25 5.98
N ARG A 133 13.12 -15.94 5.26
CA ARG A 133 12.08 -16.92 4.94
C ARG A 133 12.50 -18.00 3.99
N TRP A 134 13.36 -17.68 3.04
CA TRP A 134 13.93 -18.66 2.10
C TRP A 134 15.12 -19.43 2.67
N GLY A 135 15.72 -18.94 3.72
CA GLY A 135 16.97 -19.48 4.26
C GLY A 135 18.15 -19.35 3.27
N ASP A 136 18.07 -18.37 2.37
CA ASP A 136 19.01 -18.15 1.27
C ASP A 136 19.26 -16.66 1.07
N ASP A 137 20.52 -16.27 0.85
CA ASP A 137 20.94 -14.91 0.55
C ASP A 137 20.92 -14.65 -0.98
N PHE A 138 19.79 -14.94 -1.59
CA PHE A 138 19.57 -14.77 -3.02
C PHE A 138 19.80 -13.32 -3.49
N SER A 139 20.16 -13.18 -4.77
CA SER A 139 20.36 -11.87 -5.39
C SER A 139 19.06 -11.07 -5.46
N PHE A 140 19.12 -9.80 -5.08
CA PHE A 140 17.97 -8.90 -5.15
C PHE A 140 18.33 -7.68 -6.00
N TYR A 141 17.63 -7.53 -7.11
CA TYR A 141 17.79 -6.41 -8.04
C TYR A 141 16.58 -5.51 -7.97
N PHE A 142 16.79 -4.21 -7.95
CA PHE A 142 15.68 -3.26 -8.02
C PHE A 142 15.90 -2.24 -9.13
N VAL A 143 14.79 -1.76 -9.68
CA VAL A 143 14.76 -0.73 -10.72
C VAL A 143 14.35 0.57 -10.06
N GLN A 144 15.18 1.61 -10.21
CA GLN A 144 14.84 2.95 -9.75
C GLN A 144 13.60 3.45 -10.50
N LEU A 145 12.69 4.12 -9.80
CA LEU A 145 11.51 4.71 -10.42
C LEU A 145 11.91 5.77 -11.45
N ALA A 146 11.23 5.76 -12.59
CA ALA A 146 11.36 6.83 -13.57
C ALA A 146 10.80 8.15 -13.02
N ASN A 147 11.19 9.27 -13.59
CA ASN A 147 10.63 10.59 -13.27
C ASN A 147 9.13 10.61 -13.58
N PHE A 148 8.33 11.15 -12.68
CA PHE A 148 6.87 11.14 -12.81
C PHE A 148 6.24 12.54 -12.76
N HIS A 149 6.77 13.43 -11.94
CA HIS A 149 6.23 14.78 -11.78
C HIS A 149 6.76 15.72 -12.87
N ALA A 150 6.00 16.79 -13.15
CA ALA A 150 6.48 17.88 -13.96
C ALA A 150 7.74 18.51 -13.30
N PRO A 151 8.70 19.00 -14.11
CA PRO A 151 9.88 19.69 -13.57
C PRO A 151 9.47 20.84 -12.65
N SER A 152 10.08 20.92 -11.46
CA SER A 152 9.92 22.08 -10.59
C SER A 152 10.79 23.23 -11.10
N THR A 153 10.23 24.43 -11.16
CA THR A 153 10.98 25.68 -11.47
C THR A 153 11.58 26.31 -10.21
N ALA A 154 11.23 25.79 -9.02
CA ALA A 154 11.75 26.27 -7.74
C ALA A 154 12.72 25.26 -7.16
N PRO A 155 14.06 25.51 -7.20
CA PRO A 155 15.06 24.66 -6.57
C PRO A 155 14.79 24.52 -5.07
N GLY A 156 15.06 23.33 -4.49
CA GLY A 156 14.91 23.08 -3.07
C GLY A 156 13.48 22.82 -2.58
N THR A 157 12.49 22.75 -3.46
CA THR A 157 11.15 22.30 -3.06
C THR A 157 11.19 20.81 -2.70
N PRO A 158 10.79 20.41 -1.48
CA PRO A 158 10.77 18.99 -1.11
C PRO A 158 9.82 18.20 -2.00
N ASP A 159 10.36 17.23 -2.71
CA ASP A 159 9.58 16.29 -3.52
C ASP A 159 9.74 14.87 -2.94
N PRO A 160 8.68 14.25 -2.40
CA PRO A 160 8.73 12.89 -1.89
C PRO A 160 9.18 11.85 -2.93
N TRP A 161 8.92 12.10 -4.22
CA TRP A 161 9.33 11.21 -5.30
C TRP A 161 10.85 11.24 -5.52
N ALA A 162 11.41 12.44 -5.65
CA ALA A 162 12.85 12.64 -5.77
C ALA A 162 13.59 12.11 -4.53
N LEU A 163 13.05 12.37 -3.34
CA LEU A 163 13.61 11.87 -2.09
C LEU A 163 13.61 10.32 -2.03
N LEU A 164 12.59 9.67 -2.56
CA LEU A 164 12.55 8.22 -2.65
C LEU A 164 13.59 7.69 -3.65
N GLN A 165 13.73 8.33 -4.82
CA GLN A 165 14.74 7.97 -5.82
C GLN A 165 16.16 8.07 -5.24
N ASP A 166 16.44 9.10 -4.44
CA ASP A 166 17.72 9.29 -3.76
C ASP A 166 18.00 8.20 -2.69
N ARG A 167 16.97 7.58 -2.15
CA ARG A 167 17.02 6.56 -1.10
C ARG A 167 16.86 5.11 -1.60
N MET A 168 16.81 4.91 -2.89
CA MET A 168 16.81 3.58 -3.50
C MET A 168 18.23 3.09 -3.75
#